data_b19aa4153d4b7264d904671212431c86
#
_entry.id   b19aa4153d4b7264d904671212431c86
#
_cell.length_a   1.000
_cell.length_b   1.000
_cell.length_c   1.000
_cell.angle_alpha   90.00
_cell.angle_beta   90.00
_cell.angle_gamma   90.00
#
_symmetry.space_group_name_H-M   'P 1'
#
loop_
_entity.id
_entity.type
_entity.pdbx_description
1 polymer ?
#
loop_
_entity_poly.entity_id
_entity_poly.type
_entity_poly.pdbx_seq_one_letter_code
_entity_poly.pdbx_strand_id
1 'polypeptide(L)'
;NGKPAGGVAIKLSTGANALDTAAAVEERLKQLRPNYPTGLKDELAFDTTPFIELSIKSVVKTLIEAIILVFIVMFLFLQNWRATIIPTMAVPVVVLGTFAVINMFGFTINTLTMFAMVLAIGLLVDDAIVVVENVERVMVEEHLDPVAATEKSMKQISGALVGITSVLTAVFVPMAFFAGTTGVIYRQFSITLVTAMILSLIVALTFTPALCATLLKQHDANKP
;
A
#
# COMPACT_ATOMS: atom_id res chain seq x y z
N ASN A 1 -41.88 14.55 5.10
CA ASN A 1 -42.47 15.64 4.36
C ASN A 1 -43.95 15.35 3.98
N GLY A 2 -44.56 14.21 4.38
CA GLY A 2 -45.99 13.92 4.22
C GLY A 2 -46.52 13.73 2.79
N LYS A 3 -45.65 13.61 1.79
CA LYS A 3 -46.02 13.30 0.39
C LYS A 3 -45.84 11.80 0.13
N PRO A 4 -46.75 11.19 -0.69
CA PRO A 4 -46.59 9.80 -1.07
C PRO A 4 -45.28 9.60 -1.85
N ALA A 5 -44.54 8.56 -1.48
CA ALA A 5 -43.26 8.22 -2.10
C ALA A 5 -43.16 6.72 -2.37
N GLY A 6 -42.60 6.36 -3.52
CA GLY A 6 -42.17 4.99 -3.82
C GLY A 6 -40.66 4.87 -3.71
N GLY A 7 -40.17 3.78 -3.15
CA GLY A 7 -38.73 3.52 -3.05
C GLY A 7 -38.31 2.37 -3.94
N VAL A 8 -37.19 2.53 -4.64
CA VAL A 8 -36.49 1.45 -5.37
C VAL A 8 -35.13 1.25 -4.71
N ALA A 9 -34.87 0.04 -4.23
CA ALA A 9 -33.58 -0.32 -3.68
C ALA A 9 -32.76 -1.07 -4.74
N ILE A 10 -31.58 -0.55 -5.02
CA ILE A 10 -30.61 -1.19 -5.93
C ILE A 10 -29.53 -1.86 -5.09
N LYS A 11 -29.39 -3.17 -5.27
CA LYS A 11 -28.43 -3.98 -4.55
C LYS A 11 -27.29 -4.37 -5.47
N LEU A 12 -26.06 -4.16 -5.04
CA LEU A 12 -24.88 -4.59 -5.78
C LEU A 12 -24.81 -6.12 -5.86
N SER A 13 -24.55 -6.65 -7.05
CA SER A 13 -24.18 -8.05 -7.21
C SER A 13 -22.77 -8.29 -6.69
N THR A 14 -22.48 -9.54 -6.32
CA THR A 14 -21.16 -9.94 -5.85
C THR A 14 -20.10 -9.63 -6.92
N GLY A 15 -19.07 -8.85 -6.56
CA GLY A 15 -18.00 -8.45 -7.47
C GLY A 15 -18.29 -7.22 -8.34
N ALA A 16 -19.46 -6.59 -8.23
CA ALA A 16 -19.76 -5.36 -8.96
C ALA A 16 -19.06 -4.15 -8.32
N ASN A 17 -18.61 -3.21 -9.16
CA ASN A 17 -18.05 -1.94 -8.71
C ASN A 17 -19.18 -0.99 -8.28
N ALA A 18 -19.14 -0.52 -7.03
CA ALA A 18 -20.16 0.35 -6.48
C ALA A 18 -20.22 1.72 -7.17
N LEU A 19 -19.06 2.31 -7.50
CA LEU A 19 -18.97 3.63 -8.13
C LEU A 19 -19.49 3.58 -9.57
N ASP A 20 -19.08 2.57 -10.34
CA ASP A 20 -19.55 2.39 -11.72
C ASP A 20 -21.05 2.12 -11.77
N THR A 21 -21.55 1.31 -10.83
CA THR A 21 -22.99 1.01 -10.72
C THR A 21 -23.78 2.25 -10.37
N ALA A 22 -23.33 3.06 -9.42
CA ALA A 22 -24.01 4.30 -9.04
C ALA A 22 -24.02 5.31 -10.20
N ALA A 23 -22.89 5.47 -10.90
CA ALA A 23 -22.79 6.32 -12.08
C ALA A 23 -23.77 5.88 -13.19
N ALA A 24 -23.86 4.58 -13.46
CA ALA A 24 -24.80 4.03 -14.43
C ALA A 24 -26.26 4.24 -14.05
N VAL A 25 -26.59 4.11 -12.75
CA VAL A 25 -27.92 4.39 -12.20
C VAL A 25 -28.28 5.86 -12.36
N GLU A 26 -27.36 6.76 -11.98
CA GLU A 26 -27.58 8.21 -12.10
C GLU A 26 -27.79 8.63 -13.56
N GLU A 27 -26.99 8.10 -14.46
CA GLU A 27 -27.14 8.36 -15.89
C GLU A 27 -28.49 7.84 -16.41
N ARG A 28 -28.92 6.67 -15.97
CA ARG A 28 -30.24 6.12 -16.33
C ARG A 28 -31.38 6.96 -15.80
N LEU A 29 -31.28 7.46 -14.57
CA LEU A 29 -32.26 8.39 -14.00
C LEU A 29 -32.33 9.69 -14.80
N LYS A 30 -31.19 10.26 -15.21
CA LYS A 30 -31.14 11.45 -16.08
C LYS A 30 -31.88 11.24 -17.41
N GLN A 31 -31.75 10.04 -18.01
CA GLN A 31 -32.44 9.69 -19.25
C GLN A 31 -33.98 9.53 -19.05
N LEU A 32 -34.41 9.10 -17.86
CA LEU A 32 -35.82 8.89 -17.54
C LEU A 32 -36.54 10.16 -17.08
N ARG A 33 -35.87 11.11 -16.48
CA ARG A 33 -36.43 12.37 -15.96
C ARG A 33 -37.36 13.10 -16.95
N PRO A 34 -37.01 13.20 -18.26
CA PRO A 34 -37.91 13.87 -19.22
C PRO A 34 -39.27 13.19 -19.39
N ASN A 35 -39.38 11.90 -19.05
CA ASN A 35 -40.59 11.12 -19.19
C ASN A 35 -41.40 11.02 -17.86
N TYR A 36 -40.99 11.76 -16.83
CA TYR A 36 -41.68 11.71 -15.52
C TYR A 36 -43.02 12.42 -15.61
N PRO A 37 -44.05 11.88 -14.94
CA PRO A 37 -45.31 12.59 -14.75
C PRO A 37 -45.10 13.91 -14.02
N THR A 38 -45.98 14.90 -14.29
CA THR A 38 -45.94 16.21 -13.67
C THR A 38 -45.97 16.08 -12.13
N GLY A 39 -44.95 16.60 -11.46
CA GLY A 39 -44.83 16.58 -9.99
C GLY A 39 -44.01 15.41 -9.42
N LEU A 40 -43.59 14.43 -10.22
CA LEU A 40 -42.67 13.39 -9.79
C LEU A 40 -41.23 13.93 -9.76
N LYS A 41 -40.53 13.67 -8.66
CA LYS A 41 -39.08 13.94 -8.50
C LYS A 41 -38.41 12.71 -7.96
N ASP A 42 -37.25 12.39 -8.49
CA ASP A 42 -36.37 11.37 -7.92
C ASP A 42 -35.39 12.04 -6.93
N GLU A 43 -35.12 11.33 -5.86
CA GLU A 43 -34.15 11.72 -4.84
C GLU A 43 -33.39 10.48 -4.37
N LEU A 44 -32.06 10.56 -4.34
CA LEU A 44 -31.21 9.48 -3.79
C LEU A 44 -31.20 9.63 -2.27
N ALA A 45 -32.11 8.91 -1.60
CA ALA A 45 -32.27 8.98 -0.16
C ALA A 45 -31.11 8.34 0.61
N PHE A 46 -30.48 7.35 0.02
CA PHE A 46 -29.34 6.64 0.60
C PHE A 46 -28.32 6.30 -0.49
N ASP A 47 -27.18 6.98 -0.45
CA ASP A 47 -26.06 6.76 -1.35
C ASP A 47 -24.78 6.56 -0.53
N THR A 48 -24.12 5.43 -0.71
CA THR A 48 -22.85 5.10 -0.04
C THR A 48 -21.62 5.51 -0.86
N THR A 49 -21.80 5.91 -2.12
CA THR A 49 -20.69 6.21 -3.03
C THR A 49 -19.86 7.43 -2.61
N PRO A 50 -20.42 8.52 -2.06
CA PRO A 50 -19.61 9.63 -1.57
C PRO A 50 -18.64 9.23 -0.46
N PHE A 51 -19.07 8.28 0.40
CA PHE A 51 -18.20 7.74 1.45
C PHE A 51 -17.07 6.91 0.86
N ILE A 52 -17.35 6.10 -0.16
CA ILE A 52 -16.33 5.29 -0.86
C ILE A 52 -15.32 6.21 -1.55
N GLU A 53 -15.79 7.24 -2.27
CA GLU A 53 -14.89 8.21 -2.92
C GLU A 53 -13.99 8.95 -1.92
N LEU A 54 -14.56 9.42 -0.82
CA LEU A 54 -13.80 10.09 0.26
C LEU A 54 -12.76 9.14 0.86
N SER A 55 -13.12 7.88 1.05
CA SER A 55 -12.21 6.84 1.55
C SER A 55 -11.04 6.63 0.58
N ILE A 56 -11.30 6.47 -0.72
CA ILE A 56 -10.26 6.30 -1.74
C ILE A 56 -9.34 7.53 -1.79
N LYS A 57 -9.91 8.73 -1.78
CA LYS A 57 -9.12 9.98 -1.76
C LYS A 57 -8.24 10.10 -0.51
N SER A 58 -8.79 9.73 0.65
CA SER A 58 -8.03 9.73 1.91
C SER A 58 -6.86 8.76 1.87
N VAL A 59 -7.06 7.60 1.28
CA VAL A 59 -6.04 6.58 1.05
C VAL A 59 -4.89 7.11 0.20
N VAL A 60 -5.22 7.59 -0.99
CA VAL A 60 -4.21 8.14 -1.93
C VAL A 60 -3.45 9.29 -1.27
N LYS A 61 -4.16 10.17 -0.56
CA LYS A 61 -3.55 11.27 0.18
C LYS A 61 -2.58 10.75 1.25
N THR A 62 -3.02 9.82 2.10
CA THR A 62 -2.17 9.24 3.16
C THR A 62 -0.95 8.52 2.57
N LEU A 63 -1.12 7.81 1.45
CA LEU A 63 -0.01 7.16 0.76
C LEU A 63 1.03 8.17 0.27
N ILE A 64 0.59 9.26 -0.36
CA ILE A 64 1.48 10.33 -0.83
C ILE A 64 2.19 11.00 0.36
N GLU A 65 1.44 11.32 1.43
CA GLU A 65 2.01 11.89 2.65
C GLU A 65 3.06 10.96 3.28
N ALA A 66 2.80 9.66 3.34
CA ALA A 66 3.74 8.66 3.85
C ALA A 66 5.01 8.59 2.99
N ILE A 67 4.89 8.56 1.67
CA ILE A 67 6.05 8.55 0.75
C ILE A 67 6.90 9.82 0.91
N ILE A 68 6.26 10.98 1.02
CA ILE A 68 6.97 12.26 1.23
C ILE A 68 7.68 12.25 2.59
N LEU A 69 7.01 11.80 3.64
CA LEU A 69 7.59 11.74 4.98
C LEU A 69 8.81 10.79 5.00
N VAL A 70 8.67 9.62 4.42
CA VAL A 70 9.76 8.65 4.27
C VAL A 70 10.93 9.27 3.53
N PHE A 71 10.67 9.92 2.38
CA PHE A 71 11.72 10.59 1.63
C PHE A 71 12.46 11.64 2.46
N ILE A 72 11.72 12.50 3.19
CA ILE A 72 12.33 13.55 4.02
C ILE A 72 13.19 12.94 5.14
N VAL A 73 12.63 11.96 5.87
CA VAL A 73 13.35 11.30 6.98
C VAL A 73 14.62 10.61 6.44
N MET A 74 14.50 9.85 5.36
CA MET A 74 15.63 9.17 4.75
C MET A 74 16.70 10.15 4.25
N PHE A 75 16.28 11.25 3.63
CA PHE A 75 17.20 12.28 3.16
C PHE A 75 17.96 12.93 4.30
N LEU A 76 17.33 13.14 5.44
CA LEU A 76 17.98 13.68 6.64
C LEU A 76 19.04 12.74 7.21
N PHE A 77 18.80 11.43 7.18
CA PHE A 77 19.73 10.44 7.73
C PHE A 77 20.85 10.07 6.75
N LEU A 78 20.53 9.79 5.50
CA LEU A 78 21.50 9.34 4.50
C LEU A 78 22.29 10.48 3.83
N GLN A 79 21.72 11.71 3.84
CA GLN A 79 22.32 12.89 3.19
C GLN A 79 22.73 12.67 1.72
N ASN A 80 22.19 11.61 1.12
CA ASN A 80 22.47 11.17 -0.25
C ASN A 80 21.16 10.94 -0.99
N TRP A 81 20.83 11.80 -1.94
CA TRP A 81 19.55 11.73 -2.66
C TRP A 81 19.37 10.43 -3.45
N ARG A 82 20.47 9.82 -3.93
CA ARG A 82 20.42 8.54 -4.67
C ARG A 82 20.08 7.38 -3.76
N ALA A 83 20.69 7.33 -2.59
CA ALA A 83 20.37 6.37 -1.57
C ALA A 83 18.91 6.51 -1.09
N THR A 84 18.45 7.76 -0.95
CA THR A 84 17.06 8.07 -0.53
C THR A 84 16.00 7.64 -1.55
N ILE A 85 16.29 7.75 -2.84
CA ILE A 85 15.34 7.34 -3.90
C ILE A 85 15.06 5.83 -3.84
N ILE A 86 16.03 5.00 -3.48
CA ILE A 86 15.89 3.54 -3.51
C ILE A 86 14.75 3.05 -2.62
N PRO A 87 14.71 3.35 -1.30
CA PRO A 87 13.57 3.00 -0.45
C PRO A 87 12.28 3.69 -0.89
N THR A 88 12.36 4.93 -1.36
CA THR A 88 11.20 5.68 -1.84
C THR A 88 10.52 4.98 -3.03
N MET A 89 11.29 4.35 -3.93
CA MET A 89 10.75 3.56 -5.04
C MET A 89 10.22 2.20 -4.60
N ALA A 90 10.78 1.61 -3.54
CA ALA A 90 10.33 0.33 -3.02
C ALA A 90 8.89 0.40 -2.46
N VAL A 91 8.53 1.50 -1.79
CA VAL A 91 7.20 1.68 -1.17
C VAL A 91 6.05 1.54 -2.16
N PRO A 92 5.99 2.28 -3.28
CA PRO A 92 4.93 2.11 -4.28
C PRO A 92 4.84 0.69 -4.84
N VAL A 93 5.99 0.04 -5.07
CA VAL A 93 6.04 -1.32 -5.61
C VAL A 93 5.38 -2.30 -4.65
N VAL A 94 5.71 -2.24 -3.36
CA VAL A 94 5.12 -3.12 -2.36
C VAL A 94 3.63 -2.82 -2.16
N VAL A 95 3.24 -1.54 -2.09
CA VAL A 95 1.84 -1.14 -1.91
C VAL A 95 0.97 -1.64 -3.07
N LEU A 96 1.38 -1.38 -4.31
CA LEU A 96 0.65 -1.84 -5.49
C LEU A 96 0.61 -3.37 -5.59
N GLY A 97 1.74 -4.03 -5.28
CA GLY A 97 1.81 -5.48 -5.19
C GLY A 97 0.86 -6.06 -4.14
N THR A 98 0.78 -5.42 -2.97
CA THR A 98 -0.15 -5.84 -1.91
C THR A 98 -1.60 -5.69 -2.35
N PHE A 99 -1.98 -4.56 -2.98
CA PHE A 99 -3.32 -4.40 -3.53
C PHE A 99 -3.65 -5.45 -4.61
N ALA A 100 -2.71 -5.79 -5.47
CA ALA A 100 -2.91 -6.85 -6.45
C ALA A 100 -3.19 -8.20 -5.79
N VAL A 101 -2.40 -8.57 -4.78
CA VAL A 101 -2.54 -9.86 -4.07
C VAL A 101 -3.86 -9.92 -3.28
N ILE A 102 -4.21 -8.88 -2.50
CA ILE A 102 -5.47 -8.87 -1.74
C ILE A 102 -6.70 -8.91 -2.65
N ASN A 103 -6.63 -8.30 -3.84
CA ASN A 103 -7.68 -8.39 -4.85
C ASN A 103 -7.82 -9.83 -5.40
N MET A 104 -6.71 -10.55 -5.60
CA MET A 104 -6.73 -11.97 -6.00
C MET A 104 -7.41 -12.86 -4.96
N PHE A 105 -7.32 -12.52 -3.68
CA PHE A 105 -8.05 -13.20 -2.59
C PHE A 105 -9.52 -12.77 -2.47
N GLY A 106 -10.00 -11.90 -3.35
CA GLY A 106 -11.38 -11.41 -3.35
C GLY A 106 -11.69 -10.39 -2.24
N PHE A 107 -10.68 -9.81 -1.63
CA PHE A 107 -10.85 -8.73 -0.65
C PHE A 107 -10.99 -7.38 -1.36
N THR A 108 -11.84 -6.54 -0.80
CA THR A 108 -12.06 -5.17 -1.27
C THR A 108 -11.22 -4.18 -0.46
N ILE A 109 -10.87 -3.07 -1.09
CA ILE A 109 -10.27 -1.94 -0.40
C ILE A 109 -11.33 -1.33 0.53
N ASN A 110 -11.03 -1.32 1.83
CA ASN A 110 -11.88 -0.74 2.86
C ASN A 110 -11.00 -0.05 3.92
N THR A 111 -11.63 0.66 4.84
CA THR A 111 -10.92 1.42 5.89
C THR A 111 -9.92 0.56 6.66
N LEU A 112 -10.23 -0.72 6.88
CA LEU A 112 -9.40 -1.62 7.66
C LEU A 112 -8.17 -2.12 6.88
N THR A 113 -8.35 -2.51 5.60
CA THR A 113 -7.22 -2.85 4.71
C THR A 113 -6.33 -1.64 4.50
N MET A 114 -6.89 -0.43 4.56
CA MET A 114 -6.14 0.81 4.49
C MET A 114 -5.32 1.08 5.76
N PHE A 115 -5.90 0.84 6.94
CA PHE A 115 -5.14 0.89 8.20
C PHE A 115 -3.99 -0.10 8.20
N ALA A 116 -4.23 -1.33 7.75
CA ALA A 116 -3.18 -2.34 7.60
C ALA A 116 -2.07 -1.85 6.65
N MET A 117 -2.46 -1.22 5.54
CA MET A 117 -1.51 -0.71 4.56
C MET A 117 -0.66 0.45 5.10
N VAL A 118 -1.28 1.42 5.81
CA VAL A 118 -0.54 2.53 6.44
C VAL A 118 0.45 2.01 7.49
N LEU A 119 0.02 1.03 8.30
CA LEU A 119 0.90 0.38 9.27
C LEU A 119 2.01 -0.40 8.56
N ALA A 120 1.67 -1.12 7.50
CA ALA A 120 2.63 -1.84 6.69
C ALA A 120 3.69 -0.90 6.12
N ILE A 121 3.33 0.26 5.56
CA ILE A 121 4.30 1.23 5.01
C ILE A 121 5.36 1.58 6.04
N GLY A 122 4.98 1.81 7.29
CA GLY A 122 5.95 2.08 8.36
C GLY A 122 6.92 0.92 8.61
N LEU A 123 6.46 -0.32 8.51
CA LEU A 123 7.30 -1.52 8.67
C LEU A 123 8.11 -1.86 7.41
N LEU A 124 7.58 -1.55 6.23
CA LEU A 124 8.18 -1.88 4.93
C LEU A 124 9.43 -1.07 4.62
N VAL A 125 9.41 0.19 5.06
CA VAL A 125 10.50 1.13 4.79
C VAL A 125 11.77 0.68 5.47
N ASP A 126 11.67 0.09 6.65
CA ASP A 126 12.82 -0.35 7.44
C ASP A 126 13.66 -1.41 6.71
N ASP A 127 13.04 -2.38 6.04
CA ASP A 127 13.77 -3.41 5.29
C ASP A 127 14.64 -2.80 4.18
N ALA A 128 14.07 -1.88 3.41
CA ALA A 128 14.80 -1.22 2.32
C ALA A 128 15.88 -0.26 2.85
N ILE A 129 15.63 0.40 3.99
CA ILE A 129 16.61 1.27 4.67
C ILE A 129 17.82 0.46 5.10
N VAL A 130 17.60 -0.65 5.81
CA VAL A 130 18.67 -1.51 6.32
C VAL A 130 19.56 -2.01 5.17
N VAL A 131 18.96 -2.36 4.03
CA VAL A 131 19.73 -2.77 2.84
C VAL A 131 20.61 -1.63 2.33
N VAL A 132 20.04 -0.45 2.09
CA VAL A 132 20.77 0.70 1.54
C VAL A 132 21.88 1.15 2.48
N GLU A 133 21.57 1.29 3.78
CA GLU A 133 22.54 1.72 4.79
C GLU A 133 23.71 0.73 4.89
N ASN A 134 23.42 -0.59 4.92
CA ASN A 134 24.48 -1.58 4.99
C ASN A 134 25.34 -1.62 3.72
N VAL A 135 24.73 -1.40 2.54
CA VAL A 135 25.49 -1.31 1.28
C VAL A 135 26.39 -0.07 1.31
N GLU A 136 25.88 1.11 1.69
CA GLU A 136 26.67 2.32 1.80
C GLU A 136 27.81 2.17 2.82
N ARG A 137 27.53 1.57 3.97
CA ARG A 137 28.53 1.27 4.99
C ARG A 137 29.66 0.41 4.43
N VAL A 138 29.32 -0.70 3.77
CA VAL A 138 30.32 -1.61 3.17
C VAL A 138 31.12 -0.92 2.07
N MET A 139 30.48 -0.07 1.25
CA MET A 139 31.17 0.73 0.22
C MET A 139 32.21 1.66 0.83
N VAL A 140 31.88 2.33 1.94
CA VAL A 140 32.77 3.31 2.59
C VAL A 140 33.89 2.61 3.37
N GLU A 141 33.54 1.62 4.21
CA GLU A 141 34.52 0.93 5.08
C GLU A 141 35.53 0.10 4.31
N GLU A 142 35.11 -0.53 3.22
CA GLU A 142 35.94 -1.48 2.49
C GLU A 142 36.39 -0.96 1.12
N HIS A 143 36.00 0.28 0.77
CA HIS A 143 36.33 0.91 -0.51
C HIS A 143 35.93 0.10 -1.74
N LEU A 144 34.81 -0.65 -1.63
CA LEU A 144 34.29 -1.48 -2.71
C LEU A 144 33.44 -0.68 -3.69
N ASP A 145 33.37 -1.16 -4.92
CA ASP A 145 32.42 -0.66 -5.92
C ASP A 145 30.97 -1.04 -5.54
N PRO A 146 29.95 -0.37 -6.05
CA PRO A 146 28.56 -0.60 -5.65
C PRO A 146 28.08 -2.04 -5.81
N VAL A 147 28.55 -2.74 -6.85
CA VAL A 147 28.13 -4.13 -7.13
C VAL A 147 28.73 -5.08 -6.09
N ALA A 148 30.04 -5.03 -5.86
CA ALA A 148 30.71 -5.85 -4.87
C ALA A 148 30.26 -5.56 -3.44
N ALA A 149 30.04 -4.29 -3.11
CA ALA A 149 29.49 -3.88 -1.81
C ALA A 149 28.08 -4.43 -1.59
N THR A 150 27.23 -4.35 -2.63
CA THR A 150 25.85 -4.89 -2.55
C THR A 150 25.88 -6.41 -2.34
N GLU A 151 26.69 -7.13 -3.13
CA GLU A 151 26.78 -8.60 -2.97
C GLU A 151 27.22 -8.98 -1.56
N LYS A 152 28.24 -8.29 -1.03
CA LYS A 152 28.77 -8.56 0.30
C LYS A 152 27.75 -8.19 1.40
N SER A 153 27.12 -7.02 1.29
CA SER A 153 26.08 -6.55 2.18
C SER A 153 24.92 -7.58 2.26
N MET A 154 24.44 -8.03 1.12
CA MET A 154 23.33 -9.00 1.09
C MET A 154 23.67 -10.34 1.76
N LYS A 155 24.92 -10.81 1.62
CA LYS A 155 25.40 -12.00 2.36
C LYS A 155 25.35 -11.80 3.89
N GLN A 156 25.54 -10.58 4.36
CA GLN A 156 25.53 -10.26 5.80
C GLN A 156 24.12 -10.16 6.37
N ILE A 157 23.18 -9.51 5.65
CA ILE A 157 21.89 -9.10 6.21
C ILE A 157 20.69 -9.95 5.78
N SER A 158 20.77 -10.72 4.68
CA SER A 158 19.62 -11.49 4.17
C SER A 158 19.01 -12.42 5.22
N GLY A 159 19.83 -13.08 6.02
CA GLY A 159 19.35 -13.96 7.10
C GLY A 159 18.59 -13.19 8.18
N ALA A 160 19.05 -12.00 8.55
CA ALA A 160 18.39 -11.15 9.53
C ALA A 160 17.04 -10.63 9.01
N LEU A 161 16.98 -10.17 7.75
CA LEU A 161 15.73 -9.70 7.12
C LEU A 161 14.68 -10.82 7.08
N VAL A 162 15.06 -12.02 6.63
CA VAL A 162 14.16 -13.19 6.64
C VAL A 162 13.70 -13.52 8.05
N GLY A 163 14.61 -13.48 9.04
CA GLY A 163 14.29 -13.73 10.43
C GLY A 163 13.26 -12.76 10.99
N ILE A 164 13.48 -11.45 10.82
CA ILE A 164 12.58 -10.40 11.30
C ILE A 164 11.20 -10.54 10.67
N THR A 165 11.13 -10.65 9.35
CA THR A 165 9.86 -10.81 8.62
C THR A 165 9.13 -12.08 9.03
N SER A 166 9.85 -13.19 9.26
CA SER A 166 9.24 -14.45 9.72
C SER A 166 8.64 -14.32 11.11
N VAL A 167 9.32 -13.66 12.05
CA VAL A 167 8.82 -13.43 13.41
C VAL A 167 7.57 -12.54 13.37
N LEU A 168 7.61 -11.43 12.63
CA LEU A 168 6.45 -10.53 12.50
C LEU A 168 5.27 -11.25 11.86
N THR A 169 5.51 -12.01 10.77
CA THR A 169 4.47 -12.81 10.12
C THR A 169 3.86 -13.81 11.09
N ALA A 170 4.66 -14.50 11.89
CA ALA A 170 4.18 -15.47 12.88
C ALA A 170 3.27 -14.84 13.94
N VAL A 171 3.46 -13.55 14.28
CA VAL A 171 2.59 -12.83 15.20
C VAL A 171 1.23 -12.50 14.56
N PHE A 172 1.20 -12.12 13.29
CA PHE A 172 -0.03 -11.69 12.63
C PHE A 172 -0.85 -12.84 12.02
N VAL A 173 -0.23 -13.94 11.58
CA VAL A 173 -0.92 -15.10 11.00
C VAL A 173 -2.05 -15.64 11.89
N PRO A 174 -1.88 -15.83 13.21
CA PRO A 174 -2.97 -16.33 14.07
C PRO A 174 -4.23 -15.48 14.05
N MET A 175 -4.11 -14.16 13.83
CA MET A 175 -5.25 -13.24 13.75
C MET A 175 -6.15 -13.53 12.55
N ALA A 176 -5.62 -14.14 11.49
CA ALA A 176 -6.40 -14.52 10.30
C ALA A 176 -7.37 -15.69 10.57
N PHE A 177 -7.18 -16.43 11.66
CA PHE A 177 -7.98 -17.59 12.02
C PHE A 177 -9.07 -17.30 13.08
N PHE A 178 -9.20 -16.06 13.53
CA PHE A 178 -10.27 -15.72 14.47
C PHE A 178 -11.65 -15.94 13.86
N ALA A 179 -12.56 -16.47 14.64
CA ALA A 179 -13.94 -16.78 14.24
C ALA A 179 -14.91 -15.63 14.56
N GLY A 180 -16.10 -15.68 13.95
CA GLY A 180 -17.16 -14.72 14.18
C GLY A 180 -17.02 -13.41 13.40
N THR A 181 -17.90 -12.44 13.67
CA THR A 181 -17.94 -11.14 12.96
C THR A 181 -16.63 -10.37 13.13
N THR A 182 -16.05 -10.40 14.32
CA THR A 182 -14.75 -9.79 14.61
C THR A 182 -13.63 -10.48 13.82
N GLY A 183 -13.74 -11.79 13.59
CA GLY A 183 -12.77 -12.56 12.81
C GLY A 183 -12.69 -12.13 11.35
N VAL A 184 -13.79 -11.72 10.73
CA VAL A 184 -13.77 -11.19 9.35
C VAL A 184 -12.91 -9.94 9.28
N ILE A 185 -13.01 -9.07 10.27
CA ILE A 185 -12.23 -7.83 10.40
C ILE A 185 -10.74 -8.14 10.56
N TYR A 186 -10.39 -8.98 11.54
CA TYR A 186 -8.99 -9.33 11.80
C TYR A 186 -8.36 -10.10 10.66
N ARG A 187 -9.12 -10.93 9.95
CA ARG A 187 -8.63 -11.69 8.80
C ARG A 187 -8.16 -10.77 7.67
N GLN A 188 -8.99 -9.81 7.26
CA GLN A 188 -8.62 -8.87 6.20
C GLN A 188 -7.41 -8.03 6.59
N PHE A 189 -7.38 -7.51 7.81
CA PHE A 189 -6.26 -6.75 8.35
C PHE A 189 -4.97 -7.58 8.34
N SER A 190 -5.00 -8.78 8.92
CA SER A 190 -3.85 -9.66 9.05
C SER A 190 -3.32 -10.12 7.69
N ILE A 191 -4.19 -10.55 6.78
CA ILE A 191 -3.78 -10.98 5.44
C ILE A 191 -3.14 -9.83 4.67
N THR A 192 -3.70 -8.62 4.75
CA THR A 192 -3.12 -7.44 4.11
C THR A 192 -1.72 -7.15 4.65
N LEU A 193 -1.56 -7.17 5.97
CA LEU A 193 -0.29 -6.90 6.64
C LEU A 193 0.77 -7.95 6.31
N VAL A 194 0.43 -9.23 6.45
CA VAL A 194 1.32 -10.36 6.13
C VAL A 194 1.74 -10.34 4.66
N THR A 195 0.79 -10.09 3.75
CA THR A 195 1.09 -9.96 2.32
C THR A 195 2.07 -8.83 2.05
N ALA A 196 1.84 -7.66 2.66
CA ALA A 196 2.72 -6.51 2.53
C ALA A 196 4.13 -6.82 3.04
N MET A 197 4.26 -7.47 4.20
CA MET A 197 5.55 -7.84 4.79
C MET A 197 6.31 -8.85 3.93
N ILE A 198 5.64 -9.87 3.39
CA ILE A 198 6.27 -10.83 2.48
C ILE A 198 6.74 -10.15 1.19
N LEU A 199 5.93 -9.27 0.62
CA LEU A 199 6.31 -8.50 -0.57
C LEU A 199 7.46 -7.54 -0.28
N SER A 200 7.49 -6.90 0.92
CA SER A 200 8.63 -6.09 1.36
C SER A 200 9.91 -6.89 1.37
N LEU A 201 9.91 -8.03 2.01
CA LEU A 201 11.07 -8.92 2.04
C LEU A 201 11.55 -9.28 0.63
N ILE A 202 10.63 -9.64 -0.27
CA ILE A 202 10.98 -9.96 -1.66
C ILE A 202 11.61 -8.75 -2.35
N VAL A 203 11.04 -7.56 -2.18
CA VAL A 203 11.57 -6.30 -2.74
C VAL A 203 12.92 -5.96 -2.13
N ALA A 204 13.09 -6.11 -0.81
CA ALA A 204 14.35 -5.86 -0.11
C ALA A 204 15.46 -6.84 -0.52
N LEU A 205 15.12 -8.08 -0.87
CA LEU A 205 16.09 -9.09 -1.32
C LEU A 205 16.39 -9.05 -2.83
N THR A 206 15.56 -8.38 -3.63
CA THR A 206 15.69 -8.39 -5.11
C THR A 206 15.81 -6.99 -5.69
N PHE A 207 14.77 -6.20 -5.58
CA PHE A 207 14.67 -4.88 -6.22
C PHE A 207 15.61 -3.85 -5.58
N THR A 208 15.63 -3.78 -4.25
CA THR A 208 16.47 -2.84 -3.50
C THR A 208 17.96 -3.05 -3.78
N PRO A 209 18.52 -4.28 -3.71
CA PRO A 209 19.91 -4.53 -4.06
C PRO A 209 20.23 -4.21 -5.52
N ALA A 210 19.32 -4.52 -6.46
CA ALA A 210 19.52 -4.17 -7.86
C ALA A 210 19.62 -2.65 -8.07
N LEU A 211 18.80 -1.87 -7.35
CA LEU A 211 18.89 -0.40 -7.37
C LEU A 211 20.17 0.10 -6.68
N CYS A 212 20.60 -0.51 -5.57
CA CYS A 212 21.87 -0.14 -4.92
C CYS A 212 23.06 -0.33 -5.89
N ALA A 213 23.12 -1.49 -6.54
CA ALA A 213 24.19 -1.80 -7.49
C ALA A 213 24.23 -0.85 -8.70
N THR A 214 23.08 -0.27 -9.09
CA THR A 214 22.96 0.56 -10.30
C THR A 214 22.97 2.06 -10.03
N LEU A 215 22.38 2.53 -8.93
CA LEU A 215 22.18 3.95 -8.65
C LEU A 215 23.23 4.53 -7.70
N LEU A 216 23.80 3.73 -6.80
CA LEU A 216 24.85 4.20 -5.90
C LEU A 216 26.14 4.47 -6.69
N LYS A 217 26.91 5.44 -6.24
CA LYS A 217 28.22 5.75 -6.79
C LYS A 217 29.26 5.67 -5.68
N GLN A 218 30.42 5.15 -6.04
CA GLN A 218 31.57 5.15 -5.15
C GLN A 218 31.88 6.60 -4.70
N HIS A 219 32.06 6.77 -3.43
CA HIS A 219 32.45 8.07 -2.89
C HIS A 219 33.90 8.34 -3.29
N ASP A 220 34.10 9.33 -4.16
CA ASP A 220 35.45 9.79 -4.47
C ASP A 220 36.08 10.35 -3.19
N ALA A 221 36.99 9.61 -2.57
CA ALA A 221 37.72 10.02 -1.38
C ALA A 221 38.57 11.32 -1.59
N ASN A 222 38.56 11.91 -2.79
CA ASN A 222 39.32 13.08 -3.19
C ASN A 222 38.51 14.36 -3.41
N LYS A 223 37.21 14.42 -2.99
CA LYS A 223 36.47 15.69 -2.98
C LYS A 223 36.18 16.10 -1.55
N PRO A 224 36.63 17.29 -1.13
CA PRO A 224 36.30 17.86 0.16
C PRO A 224 34.81 18.18 0.31
#